data_2ba8c6be9829b88cb9df851d480dbbbd
#
_entry.id   2ba8c6be9829b88cb9df851d480dbbbd
#
_cell.length_a   1.000
_cell.length_b   1.000
_cell.length_c   1.000
_cell.angle_alpha   90.00
_cell.angle_beta   90.00
_cell.angle_gamma   90.00
#
_symmetry.space_group_name_H-M   'P 1'
#
loop_
_entity.id
_entity.type
_entity.pdbx_description
1 polymer ?
#
loop_
_entity_poly.entity_id
_entity_poly.type
_entity_poly.pdbx_seq_one_letter_code
_entity_poly.pdbx_strand_id
1 'polypeptide(L)'
;MLEHRSTDASRRSWRRVMTADRRSVLLVSHDTRHDVHELAAEVARALRDSDVDVRVCDDDGLAGGETTDWIVVPADEEAADGAELVVVLGGDGTILRGAERARHGDVPLLGVNLGHVGFLAEAEREAVDDVVRAIVERRWHVEERTALDVAVLVGGRIV
;
A
#
# COMPACT_ATOMS: atom_id res chain seq x y z
N MET A 1 11.05 22.42 14.09
CA MET A 1 11.14 22.52 12.63
C MET A 1 12.30 21.61 12.21
N LEU A 2 12.04 20.32 12.08
CA LEU A 2 13.02 19.32 11.62
C LEU A 2 12.56 18.90 10.23
N GLU A 3 13.21 19.46 9.22
CA GLU A 3 13.08 19.02 7.84
C GLU A 3 13.56 17.57 7.74
N HIS A 4 12.64 16.66 7.51
CA HIS A 4 12.98 15.31 7.06
C HIS A 4 13.44 15.40 5.60
N ARG A 5 14.70 15.72 5.42
CA ARG A 5 15.38 15.54 4.14
C ARG A 5 15.57 14.04 3.94
N SER A 6 14.58 13.36 3.37
CA SER A 6 14.81 12.11 2.70
C SER A 6 15.84 12.37 1.59
N THR A 7 17.07 11.89 1.78
CA THR A 7 18.18 12.15 0.87
C THR A 7 17.89 11.49 -0.48
N ASP A 8 18.05 12.25 -1.55
CA ASP A 8 17.96 11.86 -2.97
C ASP A 8 18.68 10.51 -3.30
N ALA A 9 19.62 10.10 -2.47
CA ALA A 9 20.32 8.82 -2.56
C ALA A 9 19.45 7.61 -2.20
N SER A 10 18.52 7.72 -1.24
CA SER A 10 17.60 6.62 -0.89
C SER A 10 16.54 6.43 -1.99
N ARG A 11 16.08 7.54 -2.59
CA ARG A 11 15.13 7.54 -3.71
C ARG A 11 15.65 6.82 -4.97
N ARG A 12 16.98 6.81 -5.17
CA ARG A 12 17.61 6.13 -6.33
C ARG A 12 17.93 4.67 -6.08
N SER A 13 18.04 4.24 -4.82
CA SER A 13 18.51 2.89 -4.50
C SER A 13 17.43 1.84 -4.72
N TRP A 14 16.19 2.08 -4.27
CA TRP A 14 15.11 1.11 -4.44
C TRP A 14 14.62 1.01 -5.89
N ARG A 15 14.60 2.15 -6.65
CA ARG A 15 14.30 2.14 -8.10
C ARG A 15 15.32 1.35 -8.92
N ARG A 16 16.56 1.19 -8.44
CA ARG A 16 17.59 0.38 -9.11
C ARG A 16 17.44 -1.11 -8.80
N VAL A 17 16.90 -1.46 -7.64
CA VAL A 17 16.62 -2.85 -7.24
C VAL A 17 15.42 -3.40 -8.00
N MET A 18 14.49 -2.52 -8.39
CA MET A 18 13.33 -2.87 -9.18
C MET A 18 13.67 -2.84 -10.66
N THR A 19 13.82 -4.00 -11.26
CA THR A 19 13.86 -4.11 -12.73
C THR A 19 12.49 -3.69 -13.27
N ALA A 20 12.47 -2.83 -14.27
CA ALA A 20 11.25 -2.25 -14.88
C ALA A 20 10.25 -3.30 -15.43
N ASP A 21 10.59 -4.57 -15.32
CA ASP A 21 9.86 -5.70 -15.90
C ASP A 21 9.21 -6.63 -14.86
N ARG A 22 9.45 -6.39 -13.53
CA ARG A 22 8.86 -7.22 -12.48
C ARG A 22 7.55 -6.64 -11.97
N ARG A 23 6.57 -7.51 -11.83
CA ARG A 23 5.28 -7.20 -11.18
C ARG A 23 5.54 -6.75 -9.75
N SER A 24 4.80 -5.77 -9.28
CA SER A 24 4.89 -5.35 -7.87
C SER A 24 3.56 -4.81 -7.36
N VAL A 25 3.34 -4.97 -6.06
CA VAL A 25 2.23 -4.37 -5.32
C VAL A 25 2.77 -3.50 -4.20
N LEU A 26 2.03 -2.45 -3.83
CA LEU A 26 2.27 -1.71 -2.59
C LEU A 26 1.33 -2.25 -1.53
N LEU A 27 1.89 -2.81 -0.45
CA LEU A 27 1.14 -3.27 0.71
C LEU A 27 1.13 -2.17 1.77
N VAL A 28 -0.05 -1.78 2.22
CA VAL A 28 -0.26 -0.71 3.20
C VAL A 28 -0.97 -1.26 4.42
N SER A 29 -0.40 -1.06 5.61
CA SER A 29 -1.04 -1.34 6.88
C SER A 29 -0.54 -0.39 7.95
N HIS A 30 -1.45 0.29 8.63
CA HIS A 30 -1.12 1.17 9.75
C HIS A 30 -1.28 0.48 11.11
N ASP A 31 -1.68 -0.77 11.12
CA ASP A 31 -1.87 -1.55 12.35
C ASP A 31 -0.54 -2.16 12.80
N THR A 32 -0.18 -1.92 14.06
CA THR A 32 1.03 -2.46 14.69
C THR A 32 0.78 -3.78 15.43
N ARG A 33 -0.42 -4.34 15.36
CA ARG A 33 -0.77 -5.61 15.99
C ARG A 33 0.01 -6.76 15.34
N HIS A 34 0.44 -7.68 16.20
CA HIS A 34 1.25 -8.83 15.76
C HIS A 34 0.56 -9.70 14.72
N ASP A 35 -0.74 -9.95 14.89
CA ASP A 35 -1.55 -10.75 13.96
C ASP A 35 -1.69 -10.11 12.56
N VAL A 36 -1.65 -8.79 12.47
CA VAL A 36 -1.63 -8.06 11.19
C VAL A 36 -0.27 -8.18 10.51
N HIS A 37 0.81 -8.10 11.29
CA HIS A 37 2.17 -8.31 10.77
C HIS A 37 2.38 -9.73 10.24
N GLU A 38 1.89 -10.74 10.97
CA GLU A 38 1.95 -12.14 10.52
C GLU A 38 1.19 -12.32 9.20
N LEU A 39 -0.04 -11.79 9.11
CA LEU A 39 -0.83 -11.85 7.90
C LEU A 39 -0.16 -11.12 6.73
N ALA A 40 0.39 -9.93 6.97
CA ALA A 40 1.11 -9.18 5.94
C ALA A 40 2.35 -9.94 5.43
N ALA A 41 3.09 -10.58 6.34
CA ALA A 41 4.23 -11.41 5.97
C ALA A 41 3.81 -12.66 5.18
N GLU A 42 2.67 -13.25 5.51
CA GLU A 42 2.09 -14.38 4.79
C GLU A 42 1.69 -14.00 3.36
N VAL A 43 0.97 -12.88 3.21
CA VAL A 43 0.60 -12.30 1.91
C VAL A 43 1.85 -11.98 1.08
N ALA A 44 2.82 -11.29 1.68
CA ALA A 44 4.05 -10.90 0.98
C ALA A 44 4.84 -12.12 0.49
N ARG A 45 4.96 -13.16 1.30
CA ARG A 45 5.64 -14.40 0.93
C ARG A 45 4.93 -15.09 -0.23
N ALA A 46 3.61 -15.26 -0.15
CA ALA A 46 2.83 -15.91 -1.19
C ALA A 46 2.90 -15.17 -2.54
N LEU A 47 2.91 -13.84 -2.51
CA LEU A 47 3.07 -13.01 -3.71
C LEU A 47 4.48 -13.15 -4.29
N ARG A 48 5.53 -13.11 -3.46
CA ARG A 48 6.92 -13.28 -3.92
C ARG A 48 7.18 -14.67 -4.50
N ASP A 49 6.62 -15.71 -3.91
CA ASP A 49 6.69 -17.09 -4.43
C ASP A 49 6.04 -17.20 -5.82
N SER A 50 5.22 -16.22 -6.19
CA SER A 50 4.56 -16.08 -7.48
C SER A 50 5.16 -14.97 -8.36
N ASP A 51 6.41 -14.57 -8.11
CA ASP A 51 7.15 -13.54 -8.86
C ASP A 51 6.51 -12.13 -8.83
N VAL A 52 5.79 -11.80 -7.74
CA VAL A 52 5.27 -10.46 -7.47
C VAL A 52 6.04 -9.83 -6.32
N ASP A 53 6.77 -8.76 -6.58
CA ASP A 53 7.49 -8.02 -5.55
C ASP A 53 6.50 -7.26 -4.65
N VAL A 54 6.76 -7.22 -3.34
CA VAL A 54 5.96 -6.48 -2.39
C VAL A 54 6.76 -5.30 -1.85
N ARG A 55 6.14 -4.12 -1.86
CA ARG A 55 6.68 -2.89 -1.27
C ARG A 55 5.88 -2.52 -0.05
N VAL A 56 6.51 -1.89 0.95
CA VAL A 56 5.87 -1.24 2.09
C VAL A 56 6.48 0.13 2.30
N CYS A 57 5.71 1.09 2.79
CA CYS A 57 6.25 2.41 3.09
C CYS A 57 7.02 2.41 4.43
N ASP A 58 8.05 3.26 4.52
CA ASP A 58 8.90 3.39 5.72
C ASP A 58 8.17 3.97 6.94
N ASP A 59 7.00 4.60 6.75
CA ASP A 59 6.12 5.09 7.80
C ASP A 59 4.98 4.12 8.17
N ASP A 60 4.89 2.97 7.50
CA ASP A 60 3.92 1.94 7.81
C ASP A 60 4.36 1.09 9.01
N GLY A 61 3.39 0.58 9.76
CA GLY A 61 3.64 -0.34 10.86
C GLY A 61 4.41 -1.60 10.46
N LEU A 62 4.39 -1.96 9.19
CA LEU A 62 5.08 -3.13 8.63
C LEU A 62 6.59 -2.91 8.45
N ALA A 63 7.05 -1.67 8.25
CA ALA A 63 8.45 -1.38 7.92
C ALA A 63 9.45 -1.76 9.02
N GLY A 64 9.00 -1.84 10.29
CA GLY A 64 9.83 -2.21 11.44
C GLY A 64 10.03 -3.71 11.64
N GLY A 65 9.47 -4.57 10.81
CA GLY A 65 9.60 -6.02 10.91
C GLY A 65 10.96 -6.55 10.45
N GLU A 66 11.42 -7.67 11.02
CA GLU A 66 12.67 -8.35 10.63
C GLU A 66 12.51 -9.22 9.36
N THR A 67 11.44 -9.03 8.59
CA THR A 67 11.22 -9.84 7.40
C THR A 67 11.95 -9.29 6.18
N THR A 68 12.37 -10.20 5.30
CA THR A 68 12.93 -9.88 3.98
C THR A 68 11.88 -10.05 2.87
N ASP A 69 10.61 -10.23 3.26
CA ASP A 69 9.54 -10.55 2.31
C ASP A 69 9.02 -9.32 1.54
N TRP A 70 9.48 -8.12 1.88
CA TRP A 70 9.13 -6.88 1.18
C TRP A 70 10.30 -5.91 1.04
N ILE A 71 10.13 -4.93 0.17
CA ILE A 71 11.06 -3.83 -0.08
C ILE A 71 10.49 -2.57 0.60
N VAL A 72 11.26 -1.97 1.50
CA VAL A 72 10.86 -0.70 2.13
C VAL A 72 11.12 0.46 1.18
N VAL A 73 10.10 1.28 0.93
CA VAL A 73 10.16 2.46 0.06
C VAL A 73 9.81 3.71 0.85
N PRO A 74 10.24 4.92 0.42
CA PRO A 74 9.83 6.17 1.06
C PRO A 74 8.32 6.34 1.06
N ALA A 75 7.80 6.91 2.15
CA ALA A 75 6.39 7.23 2.31
C ALA A 75 6.05 8.56 1.61
N ASP A 76 6.17 8.60 0.31
CA ASP A 76 5.86 9.77 -0.51
C ASP A 76 4.77 9.49 -1.55
N GLU A 77 4.43 10.48 -2.35
CA GLU A 77 3.40 10.38 -3.38
C GLU A 77 3.78 9.43 -4.53
N GLU A 78 5.08 9.11 -4.66
CA GLU A 78 5.59 8.19 -5.70
C GLU A 78 5.68 6.73 -5.21
N ALA A 79 5.29 6.43 -3.96
CA ALA A 79 5.44 5.09 -3.35
C ALA A 79 4.74 3.98 -4.14
N ALA A 80 3.61 4.30 -4.76
CA ALA A 80 2.83 3.36 -5.58
C ALA A 80 3.23 3.37 -7.07
N ASP A 81 4.12 4.25 -7.52
CA ASP A 81 4.46 4.36 -8.94
C ASP A 81 4.99 3.04 -9.50
N GLY A 82 4.37 2.60 -10.59
CA GLY A 82 4.70 1.35 -11.26
C GLY A 82 4.29 0.09 -10.50
N ALA A 83 3.56 0.20 -9.38
CA ALA A 83 2.85 -0.94 -8.81
C ALA A 83 1.61 -1.25 -9.65
N GLU A 84 1.23 -2.52 -9.73
CA GLU A 84 -0.01 -2.90 -10.42
C GLU A 84 -1.24 -2.79 -9.52
N LEU A 85 -1.04 -2.75 -8.20
CA LEU A 85 -2.11 -2.68 -7.21
C LEU A 85 -1.58 -2.12 -5.89
N VAL A 86 -2.41 -1.35 -5.19
CA VAL A 86 -2.22 -1.03 -3.77
C VAL A 86 -3.13 -1.95 -2.96
N VAL A 87 -2.55 -2.79 -2.10
CA VAL A 87 -3.27 -3.71 -1.23
C VAL A 87 -3.26 -3.14 0.18
N VAL A 88 -4.42 -2.91 0.75
CA VAL A 88 -4.56 -2.33 2.09
C VAL A 88 -5.08 -3.37 3.06
N LEU A 89 -4.33 -3.63 4.12
CA LEU A 89 -4.73 -4.48 5.23
C LEU A 89 -5.15 -3.60 6.41
N GLY A 90 -6.46 -3.41 6.62
CA GLY A 90 -6.93 -2.57 7.71
C GLY A 90 -8.38 -2.12 7.57
N GLY A 91 -8.77 -1.13 8.36
CA GLY A 91 -10.09 -0.49 8.29
C GLY A 91 -10.12 0.73 7.37
N ASP A 92 -11.26 1.44 7.37
CA ASP A 92 -11.52 2.57 6.48
C ASP A 92 -10.43 3.65 6.52
N GLY A 93 -9.89 3.98 7.69
CA GLY A 93 -8.82 4.97 7.82
C GLY A 93 -7.52 4.54 7.12
N THR A 94 -7.19 3.25 7.16
CA THR A 94 -6.02 2.71 6.45
C THR A 94 -6.28 2.67 4.94
N ILE A 95 -7.51 2.38 4.53
CA ILE A 95 -7.93 2.41 3.11
C ILE A 95 -7.80 3.82 2.54
N LEU A 96 -8.22 4.85 3.27
CA LEU A 96 -8.04 6.25 2.85
C LEU A 96 -6.55 6.60 2.67
N ARG A 97 -5.69 6.14 3.58
CA ARG A 97 -4.24 6.33 3.45
C ARG A 97 -3.67 5.61 2.22
N GLY A 98 -4.12 4.39 1.95
CA GLY A 98 -3.78 3.66 0.73
C GLY A 98 -4.23 4.40 -0.54
N ALA A 99 -5.42 5.02 -0.51
CA ALA A 99 -5.94 5.81 -1.61
C ALA A 99 -5.11 7.06 -1.92
N GLU A 100 -4.59 7.75 -0.88
CA GLU A 100 -3.66 8.86 -1.06
C GLU A 100 -2.38 8.42 -1.79
N ARG A 101 -1.83 7.24 -1.44
CA ARG A 101 -0.66 6.65 -2.10
C ARG A 101 -0.94 6.23 -3.54
N ALA A 102 -2.12 5.66 -3.79
CA ALA A 102 -2.53 5.16 -5.10
C ALA A 102 -2.77 6.29 -6.12
N ARG A 103 -3.22 7.46 -5.64
CA ARG A 103 -3.73 8.56 -6.47
C ARG A 103 -2.71 9.12 -7.46
N HIS A 104 -1.44 9.26 -7.05
CA HIS A 104 -0.41 9.87 -7.91
C HIS A 104 -0.14 9.04 -9.17
N GLY A 105 -0.04 7.72 -9.00
CA GLY A 105 0.23 6.79 -10.11
C GLY A 105 -1.02 6.24 -10.79
N ASP A 106 -2.23 6.70 -10.40
CA ASP A 106 -3.52 6.15 -10.86
C ASP A 106 -3.58 4.61 -10.71
N VAL A 107 -3.05 4.12 -9.59
CA VAL A 107 -2.94 2.69 -9.30
C VAL A 107 -4.24 2.20 -8.63
N PRO A 108 -4.86 1.10 -9.09
CA PRO A 108 -6.02 0.55 -8.43
C PRO A 108 -5.71 0.12 -6.99
N LEU A 109 -6.74 0.19 -6.12
CA LEU A 109 -6.64 -0.14 -4.71
C LEU A 109 -7.59 -1.27 -4.36
N LEU A 110 -7.12 -2.22 -3.55
CA LEU A 110 -7.91 -3.28 -2.95
C LEU A 110 -7.82 -3.19 -1.42
N GLY A 111 -8.95 -2.98 -0.74
CA GLY A 111 -9.04 -2.98 0.71
C GLY A 111 -9.45 -4.34 1.26
N VAL A 112 -8.66 -4.86 2.22
CA VAL A 112 -8.97 -6.06 3.00
C VAL A 112 -9.25 -5.67 4.43
N ASN A 113 -10.48 -5.87 4.90
CA ASN A 113 -10.87 -5.53 6.25
C ASN A 113 -10.36 -6.57 7.26
N LEU A 114 -9.61 -6.13 8.25
CA LEU A 114 -9.08 -6.99 9.32
C LEU A 114 -9.85 -6.87 10.64
N GLY A 115 -10.97 -6.18 10.65
CA GLY A 115 -11.70 -5.87 11.86
C GLY A 115 -13.21 -5.81 11.65
N HIS A 116 -13.87 -4.89 12.36
CA HIS A 116 -15.31 -4.70 12.30
C HIS A 116 -15.73 -4.11 10.95
N VAL A 117 -16.95 -4.42 10.54
CA VAL A 117 -17.56 -3.99 9.27
C VAL A 117 -17.21 -2.55 8.90
N GLY A 118 -16.40 -2.37 7.87
CA GLY A 118 -16.12 -1.08 7.24
C GLY A 118 -16.99 -0.85 6.01
N PHE A 119 -17.01 0.37 5.52
CA PHE A 119 -17.75 0.73 4.31
C PHE A 119 -16.90 0.68 3.03
N LEU A 120 -15.57 0.67 3.17
CA LEU A 120 -14.64 0.81 2.04
C LEU A 120 -13.91 -0.48 1.67
N ALA A 121 -13.89 -1.49 2.56
CA ALA A 121 -13.20 -2.74 2.28
C ALA A 121 -14.02 -3.63 1.34
N GLU A 122 -13.35 -4.32 0.44
CA GLU A 122 -13.94 -5.21 -0.55
C GLU A 122 -13.75 -6.69 -0.22
N ALA A 123 -12.85 -7.01 0.72
CA ALA A 123 -12.62 -8.37 1.20
C ALA A 123 -12.46 -8.41 2.72
N GLU A 124 -12.76 -9.54 3.31
CA GLU A 124 -12.58 -9.82 4.73
C GLU A 124 -11.33 -10.70 4.94
N ARG A 125 -10.88 -10.82 6.19
CA ARG A 125 -9.67 -11.57 6.56
C ARG A 125 -9.69 -13.03 6.05
N GLU A 126 -10.86 -13.65 6.07
CA GLU A 126 -11.05 -15.03 5.64
C GLU A 126 -10.86 -15.24 4.13
N ALA A 127 -10.91 -14.13 3.37
CA ALA A 127 -10.75 -14.15 1.92
C ALA A 127 -9.32 -13.88 1.45
N VAL A 128 -8.33 -13.80 2.36
CA VAL A 128 -6.95 -13.40 2.01
C VAL A 128 -6.32 -14.33 0.97
N ASP A 129 -6.53 -15.64 1.08
CA ASP A 129 -6.02 -16.59 0.08
C ASP A 129 -6.63 -16.36 -1.30
N ASP A 130 -7.91 -16.01 -1.37
CA ASP A 130 -8.60 -15.69 -2.61
C ASP A 130 -8.10 -14.36 -3.18
N VAL A 131 -7.80 -13.38 -2.32
CA VAL A 131 -7.17 -12.10 -2.70
C VAL A 131 -5.79 -12.34 -3.30
N VAL A 132 -4.94 -13.10 -2.63
CA VAL A 132 -3.60 -13.45 -3.15
C VAL A 132 -3.72 -14.15 -4.51
N ARG A 133 -4.61 -15.13 -4.63
CA ARG A 133 -4.86 -15.82 -5.90
C ARG A 133 -5.34 -14.87 -6.99
N ALA A 134 -6.27 -13.96 -6.68
CA ALA A 134 -6.75 -12.96 -7.62
C ALA A 134 -5.62 -12.04 -8.11
N ILE A 135 -4.73 -11.62 -7.22
CA ILE A 135 -3.56 -10.79 -7.57
C ILE A 135 -2.61 -11.58 -8.47
N VAL A 136 -2.26 -12.81 -8.11
CA VAL A 136 -1.35 -13.65 -8.90
C VAL A 136 -1.90 -13.88 -10.31
N GLU A 137 -3.18 -14.18 -10.42
CA GLU A 137 -3.86 -14.47 -11.68
C GLU A 137 -4.34 -13.21 -12.43
N ARG A 138 -4.15 -12.00 -11.85
CA ARG A 138 -4.67 -10.72 -12.38
C ARG A 138 -6.18 -10.76 -12.62
N ARG A 139 -6.91 -11.38 -11.74
CA ARG A 139 -8.38 -11.51 -11.81
C ARG A 139 -9.06 -10.54 -10.85
N TRP A 140 -9.06 -9.26 -11.17
CA TRP A 140 -9.85 -8.24 -10.49
C TRP A 140 -10.58 -7.35 -11.48
N HIS A 141 -11.61 -6.69 -10.99
CA HIS A 141 -12.33 -5.66 -11.73
C HIS A 141 -12.08 -4.32 -11.04
N VAL A 142 -11.84 -3.27 -11.81
CA VAL A 142 -11.60 -1.93 -11.27
C VAL A 142 -12.87 -1.10 -11.42
N GLU A 143 -13.36 -0.53 -10.31
CA GLU A 143 -14.40 0.47 -10.28
C GLU A 143 -13.77 1.85 -10.05
N GLU A 144 -14.12 2.82 -10.88
CA GLU A 144 -13.70 4.19 -10.69
C GLU A 144 -14.55 4.87 -9.63
N ARG A 145 -13.91 5.53 -8.66
CA ARG A 145 -14.54 6.30 -7.60
C ARG A 145 -14.14 7.76 -7.69
N THR A 146 -15.11 8.67 -7.66
CA THR A 146 -14.85 10.12 -7.64
C THR A 146 -14.36 10.54 -6.26
N ALA A 147 -13.19 11.20 -6.19
CA ALA A 147 -12.72 11.90 -5.01
C ALA A 147 -12.89 13.42 -5.17
N LEU A 148 -13.20 14.10 -4.07
CA LEU A 148 -13.29 15.57 -4.03
C LEU A 148 -12.06 16.12 -3.32
N ASP A 149 -11.41 17.07 -3.95
CA ASP A 149 -10.36 17.86 -3.32
C ASP A 149 -11.00 19.09 -2.68
N VAL A 150 -10.87 19.24 -1.36
CA VAL A 150 -11.50 20.31 -0.58
C VAL A 150 -10.46 21.19 0.07
N ALA A 151 -10.43 22.45 -0.31
CA ALA A 151 -9.58 23.45 0.33
C ALA A 151 -10.41 24.35 1.26
N VAL A 152 -9.99 24.49 2.51
CA VAL A 152 -10.60 25.43 3.46
C VAL A 152 -9.79 26.74 3.45
N LEU A 153 -10.48 27.86 3.20
CA LEU A 153 -9.89 29.20 3.17
C LEU A 153 -10.32 29.97 4.42
N VAL A 154 -9.37 30.39 5.23
CA VAL A 154 -9.59 31.28 6.36
C VAL A 154 -8.79 32.57 6.15
N GLY A 155 -9.48 33.70 6.04
CA GLY A 155 -8.83 34.99 5.76
C GLY A 155 -8.04 35.03 4.45
N GLY A 156 -8.48 34.26 3.42
CA GLY A 156 -7.82 34.19 2.11
C GLY A 156 -6.57 33.26 2.07
N ARG A 157 -6.32 32.48 3.13
CA ARG A 157 -5.25 31.48 3.17
C ARG A 157 -5.86 30.08 3.29
N ILE A 158 -5.29 29.15 2.56
CA ILE A 158 -5.60 27.71 2.72
C ILE A 158 -5.07 27.26 4.08
N VAL A 159 -5.88 26.61 4.88
CA VAL A 159 -5.56 26.02 6.20
C VAL A 159 -5.73 24.52 6.17
#